data_104469d51db5fe55c8f7535deebefc30
#
_entry.id   104469d51db5fe55c8f7535deebefc30
#
_cell.length_a   1.000
_cell.length_b   1.000
_cell.length_c   1.000
_cell.angle_alpha   90.00
_cell.angle_beta   90.00
_cell.angle_gamma   90.00
#
_symmetry.space_group_name_H-M   'P 1'
#
loop_
_entity.id
_entity.type
_entity.pdbx_description
1 polymer ?
#
loop_
_entity_poly.entity_id
_entity_poly.type
_entity_poly.pdbx_seq_one_letter_code
_entity_poly.pdbx_strand_id
1 'polypeptide(L)'
;RDGKPVIAGDFAIDGVPGTGARITLYFLEPGGSKTGKLLPTGNVQDTITLSDGRTIQVSLVDAANPAVFVKATDLGYEGTELPAFTETDGGVLLNTLEDIRTTAAVMMGFAPSKEAASPAVPKVCMVSAPQTYVASDGRTIKGNSIDIVARTKALAVMHKAYAVTGGICTATAALITGTVANEVVSERAKETNQVTLAHPSGKFDFEICLTNDTGWHVEKAGVARTARPIMKGIAYVKGE
;
A
#
# COMPACT_ATOMS: atom_id res chain seq x y z
N ARG A 1 19.48 -17.99 16.89
CA ARG A 1 20.47 -19.06 17.06
C ARG A 1 20.73 -19.19 18.58
N ASP A 2 20.70 -20.42 19.11
CA ASP A 2 20.94 -20.71 20.51
C ASP A 2 20.05 -19.88 21.48
N GLY A 3 18.77 -19.74 21.18
CA GLY A 3 17.81 -18.96 21.95
C GLY A 3 17.97 -17.45 21.88
N LYS A 4 18.89 -16.94 21.05
CA LYS A 4 19.11 -15.50 20.83
C LYS A 4 18.70 -15.09 19.42
N PRO A 5 18.07 -13.92 19.23
CA PRO A 5 17.74 -13.40 17.91
C PRO A 5 19.01 -13.14 17.11
N VAL A 6 19.00 -13.52 15.83
CA VAL A 6 20.05 -13.10 14.88
C VAL A 6 19.69 -11.73 14.37
N ILE A 7 20.51 -10.71 14.69
CA ILE A 7 20.26 -9.32 14.32
C ILE A 7 21.26 -8.79 13.28
N ALA A 8 22.46 -9.40 13.18
CA ALA A 8 23.48 -9.02 12.21
C ALA A 8 23.24 -9.73 10.86
N GLY A 9 23.43 -9.01 9.77
CA GLY A 9 23.30 -9.50 8.40
C GLY A 9 23.51 -8.38 7.38
N ASP A 10 23.36 -8.71 6.11
CA ASP A 10 23.61 -7.83 4.96
C ASP A 10 22.31 -7.31 4.31
N PHE A 11 21.16 -7.71 4.82
CA PHE A 11 19.88 -7.30 4.25
C PHE A 11 19.58 -5.82 4.55
N ALA A 12 19.34 -5.05 3.49
CA ALA A 12 18.95 -3.64 3.54
C ALA A 12 17.47 -3.46 3.20
N ILE A 13 16.86 -2.44 3.82
CA ILE A 13 15.48 -1.99 3.52
C ILE A 13 15.55 -0.53 3.12
N ASP A 14 14.96 -0.16 1.99
CA ASP A 14 14.89 1.23 1.54
C ASP A 14 14.20 2.13 2.58
N GLY A 15 14.83 3.26 2.88
CA GLY A 15 14.38 4.18 3.93
C GLY A 15 14.77 3.78 5.36
N VAL A 16 15.49 2.66 5.56
CA VAL A 16 16.02 2.23 6.88
C VAL A 16 17.55 2.25 6.86
N PRO A 17 18.22 3.05 7.69
CA PRO A 17 19.68 3.09 7.71
C PRO A 17 20.32 1.78 8.16
N GLY A 18 21.40 1.36 7.45
CA GLY A 18 22.20 0.18 7.76
C GLY A 18 21.58 -1.13 7.24
N THR A 19 22.17 -2.23 7.68
CA THR A 19 21.78 -3.60 7.32
C THR A 19 21.53 -4.45 8.55
N GLY A 20 20.85 -5.57 8.38
CA GLY A 20 20.58 -6.53 9.45
C GLY A 20 20.26 -7.92 8.93
N ALA A 21 19.99 -8.85 9.82
CA ALA A 21 19.47 -10.15 9.43
C ALA A 21 18.07 -9.99 8.80
N ARG A 22 17.83 -10.70 7.71
CA ARG A 22 16.51 -10.75 7.08
C ARG A 22 15.53 -11.52 7.98
N ILE A 23 14.44 -10.87 8.36
CA ILE A 23 13.32 -11.45 9.10
C ILE A 23 12.11 -11.38 8.19
N THR A 24 11.58 -12.52 7.75
CA THR A 24 10.34 -12.54 6.97
C THR A 24 9.16 -12.60 7.92
N LEU A 25 8.27 -11.63 7.82
CA LEU A 25 6.98 -11.61 8.52
C LEU A 25 5.91 -12.11 7.58
N TYR A 26 5.15 -13.09 8.02
CA TYR A 26 3.97 -13.56 7.32
C TYR A 26 2.71 -13.09 8.03
N PHE A 27 1.85 -12.40 7.29
CA PHE A 27 0.50 -12.04 7.70
C PHE A 27 -0.42 -13.14 7.17
N LEU A 28 -1.00 -13.91 8.07
CA LEU A 28 -1.90 -15.01 7.73
C LEU A 28 -3.32 -14.48 7.59
N GLU A 29 -4.03 -14.97 6.57
CA GLU A 29 -5.44 -14.63 6.31
C GLU A 29 -5.71 -13.12 6.35
N PRO A 30 -4.92 -12.27 5.64
CA PRO A 30 -5.03 -10.82 5.77
C PRO A 30 -6.27 -10.23 5.09
N GLY A 31 -7.02 -11.03 4.32
CA GLY A 31 -8.21 -10.60 3.60
C GLY A 31 -9.38 -10.27 4.52
N GLY A 32 -10.10 -9.18 4.24
CA GLY A 32 -11.29 -8.79 5.00
C GLY A 32 -11.01 -8.30 6.41
N SER A 33 -9.83 -7.74 6.67
CA SER A 33 -9.34 -7.39 8.01
C SER A 33 -10.25 -6.43 8.79
N LYS A 34 -11.05 -5.62 8.11
CA LYS A 34 -11.97 -4.63 8.69
C LYS A 34 -13.41 -4.77 8.20
N THR A 35 -13.60 -5.16 6.95
CA THR A 35 -14.94 -5.28 6.34
C THR A 35 -15.48 -6.71 6.36
N GLY A 36 -14.64 -7.70 6.69
CA GLY A 36 -14.97 -9.12 6.61
C GLY A 36 -14.92 -9.70 5.20
N LYS A 37 -14.57 -8.88 4.18
CA LYS A 37 -14.50 -9.31 2.77
C LYS A 37 -13.26 -8.74 2.12
N LEU A 38 -12.54 -9.55 1.32
CA LEU A 38 -11.38 -9.10 0.55
C LEU A 38 -11.75 -8.02 -0.47
N LEU A 39 -12.91 -8.19 -1.16
CA LEU A 39 -13.55 -7.20 -2.01
C LEU A 39 -14.83 -6.72 -1.32
N PRO A 40 -14.81 -5.58 -0.62
CA PRO A 40 -15.93 -5.13 0.22
C PRO A 40 -17.24 -4.92 -0.53
N THR A 41 -17.20 -4.47 -1.78
CA THR A 41 -18.38 -4.31 -2.67
C THR A 41 -18.74 -5.59 -3.41
N GLY A 42 -17.82 -6.57 -3.44
CA GLY A 42 -17.93 -7.78 -4.28
C GLY A 42 -17.42 -7.57 -5.71
N ASN A 43 -17.10 -6.35 -6.11
CA ASN A 43 -16.61 -6.01 -7.44
C ASN A 43 -15.08 -5.88 -7.43
N VAL A 44 -14.43 -6.19 -8.57
CA VAL A 44 -12.99 -5.91 -8.77
C VAL A 44 -12.76 -4.44 -9.13
N GLN A 45 -13.75 -3.79 -9.76
CA GLN A 45 -13.77 -2.35 -10.00
C GLN A 45 -15.15 -1.77 -9.69
N ASP A 46 -15.15 -0.58 -9.16
CA ASP A 46 -16.31 0.25 -8.90
C ASP A 46 -16.12 1.62 -9.57
N THR A 47 -17.20 2.35 -9.75
CA THR A 47 -17.21 3.69 -10.31
C THR A 47 -17.46 4.71 -9.22
N ILE A 48 -16.63 5.74 -9.14
CA ILE A 48 -16.80 6.90 -8.24
C ILE A 48 -17.03 8.16 -9.07
N THR A 49 -18.04 8.96 -8.69
CA THR A 49 -18.22 10.32 -9.18
C THR A 49 -17.62 11.29 -8.18
N LEU A 50 -16.63 12.06 -8.63
CA LEU A 50 -15.96 13.09 -7.83
C LEU A 50 -16.85 14.32 -7.65
N SER A 51 -16.54 15.16 -6.67
CA SER A 51 -17.28 16.42 -6.39
C SER A 51 -17.23 17.43 -7.54
N ASP A 52 -16.24 17.30 -8.44
CA ASP A 52 -16.13 18.12 -9.66
C ASP A 52 -16.90 17.53 -10.87
N GLY A 53 -17.62 16.42 -10.67
CA GLY A 53 -18.43 15.75 -11.68
C GLY A 53 -17.69 14.72 -12.54
N ARG A 54 -16.35 14.58 -12.42
CA ARG A 54 -15.61 13.53 -13.11
C ARG A 54 -15.96 12.16 -12.55
N THR A 55 -16.02 11.17 -13.43
CA THR A 55 -16.27 9.77 -13.09
C THR A 55 -14.98 8.97 -13.30
N ILE A 56 -14.56 8.21 -12.31
CA ILE A 56 -13.32 7.42 -12.32
C ILE A 56 -13.58 5.98 -11.90
N GLN A 57 -12.73 5.07 -12.40
CA GLN A 57 -12.72 3.68 -11.99
C GLN A 57 -11.78 3.51 -10.79
N VAL A 58 -12.22 2.76 -9.80
CA VAL A 58 -11.47 2.44 -8.59
C VAL A 58 -11.58 0.96 -8.24
N SER A 59 -10.67 0.47 -7.43
CA SER A 59 -10.79 -0.85 -6.80
C SER A 59 -10.78 -0.70 -5.28
N LEU A 60 -11.72 -1.34 -4.62
CA LEU A 60 -11.86 -1.36 -3.17
C LEU A 60 -11.39 -2.72 -2.65
N VAL A 61 -10.29 -2.74 -1.89
CA VAL A 61 -9.70 -3.99 -1.40
C VAL A 61 -9.41 -3.87 0.10
N ASP A 62 -9.70 -4.93 0.85
CA ASP A 62 -9.38 -5.03 2.28
C ASP A 62 -8.46 -6.23 2.52
N ALA A 63 -7.14 -5.96 2.55
CA ALA A 63 -6.12 -6.94 2.90
C ALA A 63 -5.11 -6.32 3.88
N ALA A 64 -5.12 -6.75 5.12
CA ALA A 64 -4.37 -6.20 6.25
C ALA A 64 -4.71 -4.74 6.61
N ASN A 65 -5.03 -3.90 5.61
CA ASN A 65 -5.52 -2.52 5.80
C ASN A 65 -6.34 -2.11 4.58
N PRO A 66 -7.63 -1.76 4.76
CA PRO A 66 -8.49 -1.43 3.63
C PRO A 66 -7.99 -0.21 2.85
N ALA A 67 -8.04 -0.32 1.52
CA ALA A 67 -7.63 0.74 0.62
C ALA A 67 -8.55 0.86 -0.61
N VAL A 68 -8.63 2.08 -1.14
CA VAL A 68 -9.15 2.37 -2.46
C VAL A 68 -7.99 2.68 -3.39
N PHE A 69 -7.97 2.06 -4.55
CA PHE A 69 -6.96 2.22 -5.60
C PHE A 69 -7.53 2.98 -6.78
N VAL A 70 -6.72 3.90 -7.32
CA VAL A 70 -7.04 4.69 -8.53
C VAL A 70 -5.78 4.77 -9.40
N LYS A 71 -5.92 4.75 -10.72
CA LYS A 71 -4.78 4.98 -11.61
C LYS A 71 -4.36 6.46 -11.58
N ALA A 72 -3.05 6.70 -11.54
CA ALA A 72 -2.50 8.06 -11.55
C ALA A 72 -2.94 8.83 -12.81
N THR A 73 -2.96 8.16 -13.96
CA THR A 73 -3.37 8.72 -15.25
C THR A 73 -4.82 9.21 -15.27
N ASP A 74 -5.72 8.55 -14.54
CA ASP A 74 -7.14 8.94 -14.46
C ASP A 74 -7.32 10.25 -13.66
N LEU A 75 -6.31 10.60 -12.86
CA LEU A 75 -6.25 11.87 -12.12
C LEU A 75 -5.40 12.94 -12.81
N GLY A 76 -4.73 12.60 -13.95
CA GLY A 76 -3.84 13.49 -14.67
C GLY A 76 -2.42 13.57 -14.10
N TYR A 77 -1.99 12.55 -13.36
CA TYR A 77 -0.65 12.44 -12.76
C TYR A 77 0.13 11.26 -13.32
N GLU A 78 1.45 11.26 -13.12
CA GLU A 78 2.32 10.16 -13.53
C GLU A 78 2.36 9.02 -12.49
N GLY A 79 2.12 9.34 -11.21
CA GLY A 79 2.21 8.40 -10.08
C GLY A 79 3.60 8.34 -9.44
N THR A 80 4.55 9.12 -9.97
CA THR A 80 5.91 9.23 -9.41
C THR A 80 6.13 10.47 -8.55
N GLU A 81 5.11 11.31 -8.41
CA GLU A 81 5.16 12.54 -7.63
C GLU A 81 5.67 12.27 -6.21
N LEU A 82 6.61 13.09 -5.76
CA LEU A 82 7.13 13.04 -4.40
C LEU A 82 6.22 13.85 -3.45
N PRO A 83 6.27 13.60 -2.14
CA PRO A 83 5.44 14.35 -1.18
C PRO A 83 5.56 15.87 -1.28
N ALA A 84 6.74 16.40 -1.60
CA ALA A 84 6.94 17.84 -1.80
C ALA A 84 6.11 18.43 -2.96
N PHE A 85 5.71 17.62 -3.94
CA PHE A 85 4.82 18.07 -5.02
C PHE A 85 3.50 18.62 -4.46
N THR A 86 2.93 17.98 -3.45
CA THR A 86 1.66 18.38 -2.86
C THR A 86 1.74 19.68 -2.03
N GLU A 87 2.95 20.19 -1.79
CA GLU A 87 3.16 21.50 -1.16
C GLU A 87 3.04 22.65 -2.19
N THR A 88 3.18 22.33 -3.49
CA THR A 88 3.21 23.32 -4.59
C THR A 88 2.01 23.24 -5.53
N ASP A 89 1.23 22.16 -5.50
CA ASP A 89 0.05 21.96 -6.35
C ASP A 89 -1.22 22.68 -5.85
N GLY A 90 -1.12 23.47 -4.78
CA GLY A 90 -2.27 24.13 -4.15
C GLY A 90 -3.22 23.18 -3.43
N GLY A 91 -2.77 21.94 -3.14
CA GLY A 91 -3.55 20.91 -2.46
C GLY A 91 -4.55 20.17 -3.36
N VAL A 92 -4.49 20.36 -4.67
CA VAL A 92 -5.43 19.77 -5.64
C VAL A 92 -5.41 18.25 -5.56
N LEU A 93 -4.22 17.63 -5.60
CA LEU A 93 -4.08 16.18 -5.51
C LEU A 93 -4.62 15.64 -4.18
N LEU A 94 -4.23 16.26 -3.05
CA LEU A 94 -4.67 15.79 -1.72
C LEU A 94 -6.20 15.90 -1.54
N ASN A 95 -6.82 16.96 -2.06
CA ASN A 95 -8.27 17.15 -2.01
C ASN A 95 -8.98 16.12 -2.90
N THR A 96 -8.49 15.85 -4.09
CA THR A 96 -9.04 14.81 -4.98
C THR A 96 -8.93 13.42 -4.34
N LEU A 97 -7.77 13.08 -3.78
CA LEU A 97 -7.59 11.81 -3.07
C LEU A 97 -8.49 11.71 -1.82
N GLU A 98 -8.75 12.81 -1.12
CA GLU A 98 -9.68 12.83 0.02
C GLU A 98 -11.13 12.59 -0.42
N ASP A 99 -11.55 13.19 -1.52
CA ASP A 99 -12.89 12.97 -2.10
C ASP A 99 -13.09 11.49 -2.48
N ILE A 100 -12.10 10.88 -3.15
CA ILE A 100 -12.09 9.44 -3.46
C ILE A 100 -12.18 8.62 -2.18
N ARG A 101 -11.34 8.92 -1.17
CA ARG A 101 -11.26 8.19 0.09
C ARG A 101 -12.58 8.22 0.85
N THR A 102 -13.21 9.38 0.97
CA THR A 102 -14.47 9.55 1.71
C THR A 102 -15.62 8.86 1.00
N THR A 103 -15.67 8.92 -0.33
CA THR A 103 -16.65 8.16 -1.13
C THR A 103 -16.46 6.66 -0.93
N ALA A 104 -15.22 6.18 -1.01
CA ALA A 104 -14.89 4.77 -0.78
C ALA A 104 -15.23 4.33 0.66
N ALA A 105 -15.06 5.20 1.66
CA ALA A 105 -15.45 4.89 3.05
C ALA A 105 -16.94 4.57 3.18
N VAL A 106 -17.79 5.31 2.48
CA VAL A 106 -19.23 5.04 2.43
C VAL A 106 -19.51 3.71 1.70
N MET A 107 -18.91 3.49 0.53
CA MET A 107 -19.09 2.27 -0.26
C MET A 107 -18.63 1.01 0.49
N MET A 108 -17.56 1.10 1.29
CA MET A 108 -17.04 0.01 2.11
C MET A 108 -17.80 -0.17 3.43
N GLY A 109 -18.79 0.68 3.73
CA GLY A 109 -19.58 0.62 4.96
C GLY A 109 -18.89 1.16 6.21
N PHE A 110 -17.80 1.94 6.09
CA PHE A 110 -17.11 2.54 7.22
C PHE A 110 -17.78 3.80 7.74
N ALA A 111 -18.62 4.44 6.95
CA ALA A 111 -19.29 5.67 7.33
C ALA A 111 -20.66 5.79 6.64
N PRO A 112 -21.67 6.42 7.28
CA PRO A 112 -22.97 6.66 6.65
C PRO A 112 -22.94 7.81 5.62
N SER A 113 -21.94 8.70 5.68
CA SER A 113 -21.73 9.79 4.73
C SER A 113 -20.24 10.15 4.61
N LYS A 114 -19.87 10.95 3.61
CA LYS A 114 -18.49 11.43 3.41
C LYS A 114 -17.97 12.23 4.61
N GLU A 115 -18.81 13.08 5.19
CA GLU A 115 -18.50 13.96 6.32
C GLU A 115 -18.21 13.17 7.60
N ALA A 116 -18.86 12.02 7.75
CA ALA A 116 -18.68 11.12 8.90
C ALA A 116 -17.47 10.17 8.72
N ALA A 117 -16.81 10.20 7.55
CA ALA A 117 -15.73 9.28 7.25
C ALA A 117 -14.48 9.55 8.09
N SER A 118 -14.05 8.57 8.88
CA SER A 118 -12.79 8.64 9.65
C SER A 118 -11.58 8.82 8.71
N PRO A 119 -10.62 9.69 9.03
CA PRO A 119 -9.40 9.83 8.22
C PRO A 119 -8.47 8.60 8.29
N ALA A 120 -8.76 7.64 9.17
CA ALA A 120 -7.92 6.47 9.38
C ALA A 120 -8.12 5.40 8.30
N VAL A 121 -9.36 5.19 7.84
CA VAL A 121 -9.74 4.13 6.90
C VAL A 121 -10.88 4.59 5.97
N PRO A 122 -10.90 4.08 4.71
CA PRO A 122 -9.83 3.35 4.04
C PRO A 122 -8.63 4.26 3.74
N LYS A 123 -7.50 3.67 3.33
CA LYS A 123 -6.42 4.44 2.70
C LYS A 123 -6.78 4.71 1.25
N VAL A 124 -6.24 5.79 0.67
CA VAL A 124 -6.33 6.03 -0.77
C VAL A 124 -4.95 5.93 -1.39
N CYS A 125 -4.86 5.13 -2.45
CA CYS A 125 -3.60 4.80 -3.12
C CYS A 125 -3.73 5.10 -4.61
N MET A 126 -2.88 5.97 -5.11
CA MET A 126 -2.67 6.23 -6.53
C MET A 126 -1.63 5.24 -7.04
N VAL A 127 -1.94 4.51 -8.12
CA VAL A 127 -1.06 3.49 -8.71
C VAL A 127 -0.73 3.81 -10.16
N SER A 128 0.46 3.40 -10.61
CA SER A 128 0.87 3.47 -12.01
C SER A 128 1.79 2.33 -12.41
N ALA A 129 1.94 2.13 -13.72
CA ALA A 129 2.85 1.14 -14.29
C ALA A 129 4.30 1.38 -13.84
N PRO A 130 5.16 0.33 -13.89
CA PRO A 130 6.57 0.46 -13.62
C PRO A 130 7.22 1.53 -14.49
N GLN A 131 7.86 2.50 -13.86
CA GLN A 131 8.59 3.57 -14.57
C GLN A 131 9.77 4.04 -13.73
N THR A 132 10.80 4.58 -14.41
CA THR A 132 11.99 5.09 -13.73
C THR A 132 11.67 6.44 -13.08
N TYR A 133 12.05 6.61 -11.81
CA TYR A 133 11.88 7.88 -11.09
C TYR A 133 13.05 8.13 -10.13
N VAL A 134 13.15 9.35 -9.61
CA VAL A 134 14.10 9.72 -8.57
C VAL A 134 13.40 9.66 -7.21
N ALA A 135 13.92 8.85 -6.30
CA ALA A 135 13.40 8.74 -4.94
C ALA A 135 13.75 9.98 -4.08
N SER A 136 13.13 10.10 -2.91
CA SER A 136 13.31 11.25 -2.01
C SER A 136 14.75 11.44 -1.50
N ASP A 137 15.58 10.41 -1.58
CA ASP A 137 17.01 10.45 -1.22
C ASP A 137 17.94 10.71 -2.42
N GLY A 138 17.38 11.01 -3.59
CA GLY A 138 18.11 11.30 -4.82
C GLY A 138 18.54 10.07 -5.63
N ARG A 139 18.30 8.84 -5.15
CA ARG A 139 18.59 7.61 -5.91
C ARG A 139 17.59 7.44 -7.06
N THR A 140 18.11 6.99 -8.19
CA THR A 140 17.26 6.58 -9.32
C THR A 140 16.74 5.15 -9.10
N ILE A 141 15.43 4.99 -9.05
CA ILE A 141 14.75 3.69 -9.05
C ILE A 141 14.41 3.36 -10.51
N LYS A 142 15.00 2.27 -11.01
CA LYS A 142 14.80 1.86 -12.41
C LYS A 142 13.46 1.15 -12.59
N GLY A 143 12.68 1.50 -13.59
CA GLY A 143 11.37 0.89 -13.88
C GLY A 143 11.42 -0.63 -14.06
N ASN A 144 12.48 -1.17 -14.66
CA ASN A 144 12.66 -2.62 -14.84
C ASN A 144 13.02 -3.40 -13.54
N SER A 145 13.22 -2.71 -12.42
CA SER A 145 13.49 -3.31 -11.10
C SER A 145 12.29 -3.29 -10.15
N ILE A 146 11.14 -2.89 -10.62
CA ILE A 146 9.90 -2.75 -9.86
C ILE A 146 8.72 -3.29 -10.65
N ASP A 147 7.60 -3.55 -10.01
CA ASP A 147 6.39 -4.08 -10.65
C ASP A 147 5.23 -3.10 -10.68
N ILE A 148 5.18 -2.19 -9.72
CA ILE A 148 4.13 -1.18 -9.61
C ILE A 148 4.68 0.03 -8.86
N VAL A 149 4.26 1.22 -9.27
CA VAL A 149 4.52 2.44 -8.51
C VAL A 149 3.25 2.79 -7.73
N ALA A 150 3.41 3.14 -6.45
CA ALA A 150 2.28 3.54 -5.62
C ALA A 150 2.59 4.76 -4.76
N ARG A 151 1.59 5.61 -4.61
CA ARG A 151 1.57 6.78 -3.73
C ARG A 151 0.32 6.70 -2.87
N THR A 152 0.47 6.92 -1.58
CA THR A 152 -0.67 6.88 -0.65
C THR A 152 -0.76 8.14 0.17
N LYS A 153 -1.97 8.61 0.37
CA LYS A 153 -2.27 9.69 1.31
C LYS A 153 -2.34 9.13 2.73
N ALA A 154 -1.62 9.74 3.64
CA ALA A 154 -1.62 9.43 5.07
C ALA A 154 -2.15 10.64 5.85
N LEU A 155 -3.39 10.54 6.32
CA LEU A 155 -4.10 11.67 6.95
C LEU A 155 -4.14 12.88 5.99
N ALA A 156 -3.48 13.97 6.33
CA ALA A 156 -3.49 15.22 5.57
C ALA A 156 -2.32 15.40 4.58
N VAL A 157 -1.43 14.39 4.43
CA VAL A 157 -0.22 14.52 3.60
C VAL A 157 0.02 13.27 2.74
N MET A 158 0.84 13.40 1.71
CA MET A 158 1.37 12.23 1.01
C MET A 158 2.38 11.52 1.90
N HIS A 159 2.28 10.19 1.97
CA HIS A 159 3.19 9.38 2.78
C HIS A 159 4.61 9.41 2.20
N LYS A 160 5.61 9.71 3.03
CA LYS A 160 7.04 9.80 2.60
C LYS A 160 7.66 8.45 2.25
N ALA A 161 7.06 7.35 2.70
CA ALA A 161 7.44 5.97 2.38
C ALA A 161 6.17 5.18 2.02
N TYR A 162 6.03 3.94 2.53
CA TYR A 162 4.80 3.16 2.40
C TYR A 162 4.61 2.29 3.64
N ALA A 163 3.40 2.25 4.18
CA ALA A 163 3.10 1.40 5.32
C ALA A 163 3.06 -0.07 4.89
N VAL A 164 3.59 -0.99 5.72
CA VAL A 164 3.64 -2.44 5.44
C VAL A 164 2.27 -3.00 5.10
N THR A 165 1.28 -2.74 5.96
CA THR A 165 -0.09 -3.24 5.75
C THR A 165 -0.76 -2.64 4.52
N GLY A 166 -0.46 -1.38 4.18
CA GLY A 166 -0.86 -0.77 2.92
C GLY A 166 -0.18 -1.44 1.71
N GLY A 167 1.11 -1.79 1.83
CA GLY A 167 1.86 -2.50 0.80
C GLY A 167 1.32 -3.91 0.56
N ILE A 168 0.93 -4.64 1.62
CA ILE A 168 0.24 -5.93 1.51
C ILE A 168 -1.05 -5.76 0.71
N CYS A 169 -1.87 -4.75 1.06
CA CYS A 169 -3.12 -4.49 0.34
C CYS A 169 -2.87 -4.14 -1.14
N THR A 170 -1.85 -3.31 -1.43
CA THR A 170 -1.50 -2.94 -2.80
C THR A 170 -1.01 -4.13 -3.61
N ALA A 171 -0.10 -4.94 -3.04
CA ALA A 171 0.41 -6.14 -3.70
C ALA A 171 -0.70 -7.18 -3.94
N THR A 172 -1.61 -7.34 -2.98
CA THR A 172 -2.80 -8.20 -3.15
C THR A 172 -3.70 -7.67 -4.26
N ALA A 173 -4.04 -6.38 -4.25
CA ALA A 173 -4.86 -5.76 -5.30
C ALA A 173 -4.22 -5.91 -6.68
N ALA A 174 -2.89 -5.75 -6.79
CA ALA A 174 -2.15 -5.90 -8.04
C ALA A 174 -2.25 -7.32 -8.65
N LEU A 175 -2.49 -8.34 -7.83
CA LEU A 175 -2.61 -9.73 -8.28
C LEU A 175 -4.05 -10.21 -8.46
N ILE A 176 -5.05 -9.47 -7.98
CA ILE A 176 -6.46 -9.75 -8.24
C ILE A 176 -6.81 -9.28 -9.66
N THR A 177 -7.03 -10.23 -10.56
CA THR A 177 -7.36 -9.95 -11.96
C THR A 177 -8.53 -8.99 -12.09
N GLY A 178 -8.37 -7.95 -12.89
CA GLY A 178 -9.40 -6.97 -13.20
C GLY A 178 -9.46 -5.77 -12.25
N THR A 179 -8.64 -5.69 -11.20
CA THR A 179 -8.54 -4.45 -10.41
C THR A 179 -7.73 -3.38 -11.15
N VAL A 180 -7.91 -2.10 -10.80
CA VAL A 180 -7.12 -1.01 -11.40
C VAL A 180 -5.62 -1.14 -11.09
N ALA A 181 -5.24 -1.77 -9.98
CA ALA A 181 -3.86 -2.08 -9.66
C ALA A 181 -3.30 -3.22 -10.54
N ASN A 182 -4.14 -4.22 -10.87
CA ASN A 182 -3.79 -5.32 -11.77
C ASN A 182 -3.60 -4.86 -13.23
N GLU A 183 -4.32 -3.82 -13.65
CA GLU A 183 -4.16 -3.25 -14.99
C GLU A 183 -2.80 -2.60 -15.22
N VAL A 184 -2.14 -2.13 -14.16
CA VAL A 184 -0.88 -1.39 -14.25
C VAL A 184 0.35 -2.15 -13.72
N VAL A 185 0.15 -3.28 -13.03
CA VAL A 185 1.26 -4.09 -12.52
C VAL A 185 1.98 -4.81 -13.66
N SER A 186 3.29 -5.10 -13.47
CA SER A 186 4.08 -5.87 -14.45
C SER A 186 3.58 -7.30 -14.63
N GLU A 187 3.76 -7.87 -15.82
CA GLU A 187 3.44 -9.29 -16.08
C GLU A 187 4.29 -10.22 -15.21
N ARG A 188 5.54 -9.86 -14.91
CA ARG A 188 6.39 -10.63 -14.01
C ARG A 188 5.73 -10.87 -12.65
N ALA A 189 5.10 -9.85 -12.07
CA ALA A 189 4.42 -9.99 -10.78
C ALA A 189 3.24 -10.95 -10.86
N LYS A 190 2.46 -10.89 -11.93
CA LYS A 190 1.32 -11.80 -12.17
C LYS A 190 1.74 -13.26 -12.29
N GLU A 191 2.91 -13.51 -12.91
CA GLU A 191 3.45 -14.84 -13.09
C GLU A 191 4.08 -15.42 -11.81
N THR A 192 4.74 -14.56 -11.01
CA THR A 192 5.54 -15.01 -9.86
C THR A 192 4.84 -14.89 -8.51
N ASN A 193 3.71 -14.18 -8.44
CA ASN A 193 3.05 -13.77 -7.19
C ASN A 193 3.98 -12.98 -6.24
N GLN A 194 5.03 -12.37 -6.79
CA GLN A 194 5.94 -11.49 -6.08
C GLN A 194 5.79 -10.07 -6.64
N VAL A 195 5.58 -9.11 -5.77
CA VAL A 195 5.36 -7.71 -6.15
C VAL A 195 6.41 -6.83 -5.52
N THR A 196 7.26 -6.21 -6.35
CA THR A 196 8.16 -5.13 -5.94
C THR A 196 7.43 -3.79 -6.10
N LEU A 197 6.95 -3.24 -4.99
CA LEU A 197 6.23 -1.97 -4.93
C LEU A 197 7.22 -0.80 -4.77
N ALA A 198 7.14 0.18 -5.65
CA ALA A 198 7.93 1.41 -5.59
C ALA A 198 7.16 2.55 -4.91
N HIS A 199 7.84 3.24 -3.98
CA HIS A 199 7.29 4.32 -3.16
C HIS A 199 8.27 5.50 -3.06
N PRO A 200 7.92 6.66 -2.48
CA PRO A 200 8.78 7.83 -2.47
C PRO A 200 10.20 7.61 -1.96
N SER A 201 10.43 6.72 -0.99
CA SER A 201 11.75 6.47 -0.39
C SER A 201 12.46 5.23 -0.95
N GLY A 202 11.93 4.58 -2.01
CA GLY A 202 12.54 3.39 -2.61
C GLY A 202 11.53 2.30 -2.94
N LYS A 203 11.80 1.05 -2.54
CA LYS A 203 10.96 -0.11 -2.89
C LYS A 203 10.82 -1.12 -1.77
N PHE A 204 9.72 -1.89 -1.81
CA PHE A 204 9.44 -3.05 -0.95
C PHE A 204 9.07 -4.26 -1.78
N ASP A 205 9.52 -5.43 -1.33
CA ASP A 205 9.16 -6.71 -1.92
C ASP A 205 8.10 -7.40 -1.07
N PHE A 206 7.06 -7.90 -1.73
CA PHE A 206 5.97 -8.68 -1.15
C PHE A 206 5.83 -10.02 -1.87
N GLU A 207 5.57 -11.07 -1.09
CA GLU A 207 5.18 -12.40 -1.58
C GLU A 207 3.71 -12.61 -1.19
N ILE A 208 2.83 -12.86 -2.15
CA ILE A 208 1.40 -13.02 -1.92
C ILE A 208 0.96 -14.41 -2.33
N CYS A 209 0.40 -15.18 -1.40
CA CYS A 209 -0.27 -16.44 -1.69
C CYS A 209 -1.75 -16.16 -1.87
N LEU A 210 -2.19 -16.11 -3.13
CA LEU A 210 -3.54 -15.76 -3.54
C LEU A 210 -4.16 -16.92 -4.31
N THR A 211 -5.40 -17.28 -4.00
CA THR A 211 -6.19 -18.31 -4.69
C THR A 211 -7.53 -17.74 -5.16
N ASN A 212 -8.17 -18.41 -6.13
CA ASN A 212 -9.48 -17.99 -6.68
C ASN A 212 -10.38 -19.19 -7.03
N ASP A 213 -10.33 -20.26 -6.26
CA ASP A 213 -11.12 -21.48 -6.54
C ASP A 213 -12.63 -21.29 -6.26
N THR A 214 -12.94 -20.56 -5.19
CA THR A 214 -14.32 -20.27 -4.75
C THR A 214 -14.57 -18.77 -4.56
N GLY A 215 -13.73 -17.93 -5.16
CA GLY A 215 -13.60 -16.51 -4.97
C GLY A 215 -12.19 -16.15 -4.49
N TRP A 216 -11.82 -14.90 -4.64
CA TRP A 216 -10.49 -14.41 -4.27
C TRP A 216 -10.22 -14.59 -2.77
N HIS A 217 -9.12 -15.25 -2.44
CA HIS A 217 -8.68 -15.51 -1.07
C HIS A 217 -7.17 -15.33 -0.93
N VAL A 218 -6.73 -14.66 0.14
CA VAL A 218 -5.31 -14.45 0.45
C VAL A 218 -4.95 -15.31 1.64
N GLU A 219 -4.21 -16.41 1.42
CA GLU A 219 -3.78 -17.30 2.49
C GLU A 219 -2.72 -16.64 3.37
N LYS A 220 -1.73 -15.99 2.74
CA LYS A 220 -0.67 -15.27 3.45
C LYS A 220 -0.05 -14.20 2.58
N ALA A 221 0.53 -13.18 3.25
CA ALA A 221 1.36 -12.17 2.65
C ALA A 221 2.71 -12.09 3.39
N GLY A 222 3.81 -12.26 2.68
CA GLY A 222 5.17 -12.20 3.21
C GLY A 222 5.83 -10.85 2.92
N VAL A 223 6.56 -10.29 3.91
CA VAL A 223 7.37 -9.09 3.75
C VAL A 223 8.65 -9.21 4.58
N ALA A 224 9.78 -8.82 3.99
CA ALA A 224 11.06 -8.84 4.69
C ALA A 224 11.25 -7.59 5.57
N ARG A 225 11.84 -7.81 6.75
CA ARG A 225 12.18 -6.79 7.74
C ARG A 225 13.57 -7.03 8.31
N THR A 226 14.09 -6.02 9.02
CA THR A 226 15.24 -6.13 9.89
C THR A 226 14.86 -5.68 11.31
N ALA A 227 15.60 -6.14 12.31
CA ALA A 227 15.45 -5.67 13.67
C ALA A 227 16.84 -5.38 14.26
N ARG A 228 16.92 -4.32 15.06
CA ARG A 228 18.13 -3.98 15.83
C ARG A 228 17.73 -3.51 17.23
N PRO A 229 18.54 -3.78 18.26
CA PRO A 229 18.36 -3.15 19.56
C PRO A 229 18.51 -1.64 19.44
N ILE A 230 17.57 -0.88 19.99
CA ILE A 230 17.62 0.59 20.02
C ILE A 230 18.07 1.05 21.40
N MET A 231 17.58 0.39 22.46
CA MET A 231 17.90 0.73 23.84
C MET A 231 17.76 -0.51 24.76
N LYS A 232 18.40 -0.46 25.91
CA LYS A 232 18.21 -1.39 27.03
C LYS A 232 17.96 -0.58 28.29
N GLY A 233 16.97 -0.98 29.09
CA GLY A 233 16.59 -0.27 30.32
C GLY A 233 15.88 -1.19 31.31
N ILE A 234 15.56 -0.66 32.47
CA ILE A 234 14.82 -1.32 33.54
C ILE A 234 13.43 -0.66 33.62
N ALA A 235 12.38 -1.45 33.62
CA ALA A 235 11.00 -1.01 33.89
C ALA A 235 10.63 -1.40 35.33
N TYR A 236 10.12 -0.45 36.09
CA TYR A 236 9.58 -0.70 37.42
C TYR A 236 8.07 -0.97 37.28
N VAL A 237 7.63 -2.14 37.69
CA VAL A 237 6.20 -2.48 37.78
C VAL A 237 5.74 -2.33 39.24
N LYS A 238 4.48 -1.92 39.45
CA LYS A 238 3.90 -1.89 40.80
C LYS A 238 3.88 -3.31 41.32
N GLY A 239 4.55 -3.55 42.44
CA GLY A 239 4.45 -4.81 43.17
C GLY A 239 3.00 -5.09 43.64
N GLU A 240 2.63 -6.35 43.70
CA GLU A 240 1.38 -6.78 44.32
C GLU A 240 1.36 -6.46 45.84
#